data_1ee29e9eb405c548cd7ef87825c3829a
#
_entry.id   1ee29e9eb405c548cd7ef87825c3829a
#
_cell.length_a   1.000
_cell.length_b   1.000
_cell.length_c   1.000
_cell.angle_alpha   90.00
_cell.angle_beta   90.00
_cell.angle_gamma   90.00
#
_symmetry.space_group_name_H-M   'P 1'
#
loop_
_entity.id
_entity.type
_entity.pdbx_description
1 polymer ?
#
loop_
_entity_poly.entity_id
_entity_poly.type
_entity_poly.pdbx_seq_one_letter_code
_entity_poly.pdbx_strand_id
1 'polypeptide(L)'
;MIEADRLVSASNVSEEEIIDRAIRPRLLEEYVGQPQVREQMEIFIKAAKMRGDALDHLLIFGPPGLGKTTLANIVANEMGVNLRTTSGPVLEKAGDLAAMLTNLEPHDVLFIDEIHRLSPVVEEVLYPAMEDYQLDIMIGEGPAARSIKLDLPPFTLIGATTRAGSLTSPLRDRFGIVQRLEFYQVKDLQHIVGRSAACLGLDLSAEGALEVARRARGTPRIANRLLRRVRDFAEVRAEGVMDGEVAAKALDMLNVDHEGFDYMDRKLLLAIIDKFTGGPVGLDNLAAAIGEERETIEDVLEPYLIQQGFIQRTPRGRIATQHAYKHFGITRDV
;
A
#
# COMPACT_ATOMS: atom_id res chain seq x y z
N MET A 1 0.72 24.48 43.34
CA MET A 1 -0.09 24.52 42.10
C MET A 1 0.88 24.42 40.95
N ILE A 2 1.08 23.22 40.43
CA ILE A 2 1.95 22.95 39.28
C ILE A 2 1.02 22.49 38.20
N GLU A 3 0.82 23.33 37.20
CA GLU A 3 0.12 22.97 35.94
C GLU A 3 0.92 21.86 35.27
N ALA A 4 0.28 20.71 35.16
CA ALA A 4 0.78 19.62 34.37
C ALA A 4 0.70 20.01 32.91
N ASP A 5 1.81 20.36 32.35
CA ASP A 5 2.06 20.57 30.94
C ASP A 5 1.66 19.29 30.18
N ARG A 6 0.51 19.32 29.52
CA ARG A 6 0.13 18.31 28.54
C ARG A 6 1.00 18.49 27.32
N LEU A 7 2.20 17.97 27.37
CA LEU A 7 2.96 17.66 26.18
C LEU A 7 2.18 16.61 25.40
N VAL A 8 1.40 17.08 24.43
CA VAL A 8 0.95 16.26 23.31
C VAL A 8 2.24 15.67 22.74
N SER A 9 2.47 14.39 22.99
CA SER A 9 3.54 13.64 22.39
C SER A 9 3.33 13.68 20.88
N ALA A 10 4.07 14.55 20.21
CA ALA A 10 4.34 14.38 18.79
C ALA A 10 4.92 12.97 18.70
N SER A 11 4.18 12.05 18.09
CA SER A 11 4.66 10.74 17.76
C SER A 11 6.01 10.95 17.06
N ASN A 12 7.08 10.38 17.61
CA ASN A 12 8.39 10.40 17.00
C ASN A 12 8.25 9.70 15.66
N VAL A 13 8.00 10.49 14.61
CA VAL A 13 8.05 10.01 13.23
C VAL A 13 9.47 9.52 13.05
N SER A 14 9.68 8.25 12.74
CA SER A 14 11.01 7.72 12.57
C SER A 14 11.72 8.47 11.43
N GLU A 15 13.04 8.61 11.51
CA GLU A 15 13.82 9.23 10.42
C GLU A 15 13.54 8.56 9.07
N GLU A 16 13.29 7.25 9.08
CA GLU A 16 12.90 6.48 7.90
C GLU A 16 11.57 6.96 7.30
N GLU A 17 10.57 7.29 8.13
CA GLU A 17 9.29 7.82 7.63
C GLU A 17 9.43 9.24 7.06
N ILE A 18 10.29 10.06 7.63
CA ILE A 18 10.58 11.41 7.10
C ILE A 18 11.23 11.29 5.72
N ILE A 19 12.22 10.40 5.58
CA ILE A 19 12.89 10.12 4.32
C ILE A 19 11.89 9.56 3.29
N ASP A 20 11.07 8.59 3.68
CA ASP A 20 10.06 8.02 2.80
C ASP A 20 9.06 9.06 2.29
N ARG A 21 8.69 10.04 3.12
CA ARG A 21 7.82 11.16 2.69
C ARG A 21 8.53 12.09 1.71
N ALA A 22 9.82 12.34 1.92
CA ALA A 22 10.60 13.26 1.07
C ALA A 22 10.79 12.73 -0.36
N ILE A 23 10.93 11.40 -0.53
CA ILE A 23 11.14 10.76 -1.85
C ILE A 23 9.85 10.43 -2.60
N ARG A 24 8.66 10.59 -1.97
CA ARG A 24 7.39 10.32 -2.64
C ARG A 24 7.11 11.35 -3.75
N PRO A 25 6.59 10.92 -4.91
CA PRO A 25 6.11 11.84 -5.93
C PRO A 25 4.95 12.67 -5.38
N ARG A 26 4.94 13.96 -5.75
CA ARG A 26 3.90 14.91 -5.36
C ARG A 26 2.91 15.20 -6.46
N LEU A 27 3.34 15.07 -7.70
CA LEU A 27 2.54 15.34 -8.90
C LEU A 27 2.39 14.08 -9.74
N LEU A 28 1.36 14.05 -10.58
CA LEU A 28 1.07 12.92 -11.44
C LEU A 28 2.16 12.71 -12.51
N GLU A 29 2.83 13.76 -12.94
CA GLU A 29 3.97 13.69 -13.86
C GLU A 29 5.17 12.94 -13.28
N GLU A 30 5.35 13.00 -11.96
CA GLU A 30 6.41 12.30 -11.23
C GLU A 30 6.06 10.84 -10.93
N TYR A 31 4.78 10.47 -11.14
CA TYR A 31 4.26 9.14 -10.82
C TYR A 31 4.64 8.15 -11.92
N VAL A 32 5.74 7.43 -11.70
CA VAL A 32 6.29 6.43 -12.63
C VAL A 32 5.53 5.10 -12.51
N GLY A 33 5.36 4.42 -13.63
CA GLY A 33 4.62 3.16 -13.72
C GLY A 33 3.11 3.36 -13.74
N GLN A 34 2.34 2.26 -13.65
CA GLN A 34 0.87 2.27 -13.63
C GLN A 34 0.25 3.11 -14.78
N PRO A 35 0.63 2.90 -16.05
CA PRO A 35 0.32 3.84 -17.14
C PRO A 35 -1.18 4.06 -17.31
N GLN A 36 -2.01 3.03 -17.19
CA GLN A 36 -3.46 3.16 -17.31
C GLN A 36 -4.08 3.98 -16.18
N VAL A 37 -3.63 3.74 -14.94
CA VAL A 37 -4.08 4.50 -13.77
C VAL A 37 -3.71 5.96 -13.93
N ARG A 38 -2.47 6.25 -14.36
CA ARG A 38 -1.99 7.61 -14.56
C ARG A 38 -2.80 8.36 -15.62
N GLU A 39 -3.03 7.74 -16.77
CA GLU A 39 -3.81 8.34 -17.87
C GLU A 39 -5.26 8.64 -17.44
N GLN A 40 -5.92 7.69 -16.79
CA GLN A 40 -7.28 7.88 -16.30
C GLN A 40 -7.36 8.97 -15.23
N MET A 41 -6.45 8.96 -14.26
CA MET A 41 -6.44 9.97 -13.20
C MET A 41 -6.15 11.37 -13.74
N GLU A 42 -5.28 11.52 -14.74
CA GLU A 42 -5.03 12.80 -15.42
C GLU A 42 -6.32 13.36 -16.02
N ILE A 43 -7.09 12.53 -16.71
CA ILE A 43 -8.37 12.92 -17.33
C ILE A 43 -9.38 13.33 -16.24
N PHE A 44 -9.56 12.50 -15.21
CA PHE A 44 -10.58 12.74 -14.18
C PHE A 44 -10.27 13.99 -13.35
N ILE A 45 -9.03 14.17 -12.92
CA ILE A 45 -8.57 15.34 -12.17
C ILE A 45 -8.74 16.60 -13.01
N LYS A 46 -8.32 16.57 -14.28
CA LYS A 46 -8.45 17.72 -15.18
C LYS A 46 -9.92 18.08 -15.41
N ALA A 47 -10.78 17.08 -15.63
CA ALA A 47 -12.21 17.30 -15.81
C ALA A 47 -12.89 17.90 -14.56
N ALA A 48 -12.58 17.41 -13.36
CA ALA A 48 -13.09 17.95 -12.10
C ALA A 48 -12.64 19.40 -11.90
N LYS A 49 -11.37 19.69 -12.14
CA LYS A 49 -10.83 21.09 -12.08
C LYS A 49 -11.51 22.02 -13.07
N MET A 50 -11.78 21.58 -14.29
CA MET A 50 -12.46 22.40 -15.30
C MET A 50 -13.92 22.74 -14.92
N ARG A 51 -14.60 21.83 -14.23
CA ARG A 51 -15.97 22.06 -13.72
C ARG A 51 -15.99 22.84 -12.41
N GLY A 52 -14.86 22.89 -11.65
CA GLY A 52 -14.81 23.44 -10.30
C GLY A 52 -15.47 22.52 -9.26
N ASP A 53 -15.53 21.22 -9.52
CA ASP A 53 -16.18 20.23 -8.68
C ASP A 53 -15.15 19.45 -7.84
N ALA A 54 -15.60 18.81 -6.75
CA ALA A 54 -14.83 17.73 -6.12
C ALA A 54 -14.63 16.59 -7.11
N LEU A 55 -13.52 15.85 -6.98
CA LEU A 55 -13.32 14.61 -7.73
C LEU A 55 -14.31 13.56 -7.23
N ASP A 56 -14.81 12.71 -8.12
CA ASP A 56 -15.63 11.56 -7.74
C ASP A 56 -14.89 10.66 -6.72
N HIS A 57 -15.64 10.00 -5.84
CA HIS A 57 -15.05 9.09 -4.86
C HIS A 57 -14.22 8.00 -5.53
N LEU A 58 -13.01 7.76 -5.01
CA LEU A 58 -12.00 6.91 -5.58
C LEU A 58 -11.67 5.71 -4.68
N LEU A 59 -11.79 4.50 -5.21
CA LEU A 59 -11.30 3.28 -4.59
C LEU A 59 -9.98 2.86 -5.21
N ILE A 60 -8.93 2.73 -4.39
CA ILE A 60 -7.61 2.25 -4.82
C ILE A 60 -7.35 0.91 -4.15
N PHE A 61 -7.11 -0.15 -4.94
CA PHE A 61 -6.84 -1.46 -4.38
C PHE A 61 -5.64 -2.14 -5.05
N GLY A 62 -5.04 -3.08 -4.34
CA GLY A 62 -3.89 -3.85 -4.79
C GLY A 62 -2.97 -4.23 -3.63
N PRO A 63 -1.95 -5.06 -3.88
CA PRO A 63 -0.97 -5.49 -2.88
C PRO A 63 -0.38 -4.36 -2.05
N PRO A 64 0.15 -4.63 -0.85
CA PRO A 64 0.77 -3.60 -0.03
C PRO A 64 2.03 -3.02 -0.69
N GLY A 65 2.32 -1.75 -0.39
CA GLY A 65 3.57 -1.09 -0.84
C GLY A 65 3.59 -0.60 -2.28
N LEU A 66 2.48 -0.68 -3.04
CA LEU A 66 2.40 -0.24 -4.44
C LEU A 66 2.11 1.26 -4.62
N GLY A 67 1.92 2.01 -3.53
CA GLY A 67 1.75 3.47 -3.61
C GLY A 67 0.30 3.96 -3.54
N LYS A 68 -0.64 3.21 -2.92
CA LYS A 68 -2.04 3.65 -2.71
C LYS A 68 -2.12 5.02 -2.01
N THR A 69 -1.43 5.16 -0.89
CA THR A 69 -1.34 6.42 -0.13
C THR A 69 -0.64 7.52 -0.93
N THR A 70 0.35 7.16 -1.75
CA THR A 70 1.06 8.11 -2.62
C THR A 70 0.11 8.68 -3.67
N LEU A 71 -0.72 7.83 -4.31
CA LEU A 71 -1.69 8.28 -5.30
C LEU A 71 -2.74 9.21 -4.66
N ALA A 72 -3.20 8.92 -3.44
CA ALA A 72 -4.11 9.80 -2.71
C ALA A 72 -3.50 11.19 -2.44
N ASN A 73 -2.21 11.25 -2.05
CA ASN A 73 -1.49 12.51 -1.89
C ASN A 73 -1.37 13.28 -3.22
N ILE A 74 -1.06 12.58 -4.31
CA ILE A 74 -0.99 13.19 -5.65
C ILE A 74 -2.34 13.79 -6.03
N VAL A 75 -3.44 13.06 -5.84
CA VAL A 75 -4.79 13.56 -6.14
C VAL A 75 -5.08 14.86 -5.39
N ALA A 76 -4.82 14.91 -4.08
CA ALA A 76 -5.04 16.12 -3.29
C ALA A 76 -4.15 17.29 -3.76
N ASN A 77 -2.87 17.02 -4.03
CA ASN A 77 -1.95 18.05 -4.54
C ASN A 77 -2.37 18.57 -5.93
N GLU A 78 -2.74 17.67 -6.84
CA GLU A 78 -3.20 18.05 -8.17
C GLU A 78 -4.52 18.82 -8.13
N MET A 79 -5.44 18.47 -7.24
CA MET A 79 -6.68 19.22 -7.02
C MET A 79 -6.45 20.54 -6.29
N GLY A 80 -5.31 20.71 -5.60
CA GLY A 80 -4.99 21.92 -4.82
C GLY A 80 -5.80 22.03 -3.53
N VAL A 81 -6.11 20.90 -2.88
CA VAL A 81 -6.96 20.80 -1.68
C VAL A 81 -6.23 20.08 -0.55
N ASN A 82 -6.79 20.13 0.66
CA ASN A 82 -6.21 19.46 1.80
C ASN A 82 -6.47 17.95 1.75
N LEU A 83 -5.54 17.18 2.29
CA LEU A 83 -5.68 15.74 2.51
C LEU A 83 -5.82 15.46 4.00
N ARG A 84 -6.97 14.89 4.39
CA ARG A 84 -7.18 14.32 5.73
C ARG A 84 -6.99 12.81 5.64
N THR A 85 -6.17 12.26 6.51
CA THR A 85 -5.78 10.84 6.47
C THR A 85 -6.22 10.12 7.73
N THR A 86 -6.84 8.96 7.55
CA THR A 86 -7.19 8.02 8.62
C THR A 86 -7.08 6.58 8.11
N SER A 87 -7.44 5.61 8.94
CA SER A 87 -7.52 4.21 8.55
C SER A 87 -8.77 3.54 9.14
N GLY A 88 -9.24 2.47 8.49
CA GLY A 88 -10.40 1.70 8.97
C GLY A 88 -10.31 1.30 10.44
N PRO A 89 -9.19 0.72 10.92
CA PRO A 89 -9.03 0.35 12.33
C PRO A 89 -9.10 1.50 13.33
N VAL A 90 -8.81 2.73 12.94
CA VAL A 90 -8.85 3.93 13.81
C VAL A 90 -10.28 4.45 13.96
N LEU A 91 -11.13 4.22 12.96
CA LEU A 91 -12.53 4.63 12.98
C LEU A 91 -13.40 3.57 13.69
N GLU A 92 -13.38 3.57 15.00
CA GLU A 92 -14.11 2.58 15.79
C GLU A 92 -15.60 2.89 15.90
N LYS A 93 -15.95 4.17 15.91
CA LYS A 93 -17.33 4.67 16.16
C LYS A 93 -17.79 5.62 15.07
N ALA A 94 -19.09 5.68 14.86
CA ALA A 94 -19.73 6.65 13.97
C ALA A 94 -19.32 8.10 14.27
N GLY A 95 -19.14 8.45 15.55
CA GLY A 95 -18.71 9.78 15.99
C GLY A 95 -17.29 10.14 15.54
N ASP A 96 -16.39 9.19 15.41
CA ASP A 96 -15.01 9.44 14.94
C ASP A 96 -15.01 9.89 13.48
N LEU A 97 -15.78 9.18 12.64
CA LEU A 97 -15.98 9.55 11.24
C LEU A 97 -16.72 10.88 11.11
N ALA A 98 -17.78 11.08 11.89
CA ALA A 98 -18.55 12.32 11.88
C ALA A 98 -17.68 13.54 12.21
N ALA A 99 -16.81 13.44 13.22
CA ALA A 99 -15.86 14.49 13.58
C ALA A 99 -14.89 14.81 12.44
N MET A 100 -14.46 13.81 11.68
CA MET A 100 -13.59 14.06 10.52
C MET A 100 -14.33 14.73 9.38
N LEU A 101 -15.54 14.25 9.04
CA LEU A 101 -16.33 14.77 7.93
C LEU A 101 -16.75 16.24 8.16
N THR A 102 -17.14 16.60 9.39
CA THR A 102 -17.55 17.97 9.73
C THR A 102 -16.40 18.98 9.73
N ASN A 103 -15.16 18.52 9.75
CA ASN A 103 -13.95 19.36 9.67
C ASN A 103 -13.36 19.47 8.27
N LEU A 104 -14.03 18.92 7.23
CA LEU A 104 -13.61 19.08 5.85
C LEU A 104 -13.99 20.44 5.31
N GLU A 105 -13.11 21.02 4.51
CA GLU A 105 -13.39 22.17 3.68
C GLU A 105 -13.92 21.74 2.30
N PRO A 106 -14.57 22.63 1.53
CA PRO A 106 -15.05 22.27 0.19
C PRO A 106 -13.95 21.67 -0.68
N HIS A 107 -14.24 20.53 -1.28
CA HIS A 107 -13.39 19.75 -2.19
C HIS A 107 -12.20 19.02 -1.52
N ASP A 108 -12.06 19.11 -0.19
CA ASP A 108 -11.03 18.36 0.54
C ASP A 108 -11.08 16.85 0.23
N VAL A 109 -9.94 16.21 0.37
CA VAL A 109 -9.81 14.75 0.23
C VAL A 109 -9.76 14.10 1.60
N LEU A 110 -10.67 13.17 1.86
CA LEU A 110 -10.60 12.24 2.98
C LEU A 110 -10.03 10.90 2.50
N PHE A 111 -8.87 10.51 3.00
CA PHE A 111 -8.23 9.23 2.71
C PHE A 111 -8.42 8.26 3.86
N ILE A 112 -9.01 7.10 3.58
CA ILE A 112 -9.19 6.01 4.54
C ILE A 112 -8.36 4.81 4.06
N ASP A 113 -7.26 4.51 4.74
CA ASP A 113 -6.48 3.30 4.48
C ASP A 113 -7.15 2.08 5.12
N GLU A 114 -6.95 0.89 4.55
CA GLU A 114 -7.57 -0.36 5.00
C GLU A 114 -9.10 -0.22 5.19
N ILE A 115 -9.77 0.43 4.23
CA ILE A 115 -11.20 0.76 4.31
C ILE A 115 -12.09 -0.48 4.50
N HIS A 116 -11.65 -1.66 4.09
CA HIS A 116 -12.34 -2.93 4.30
C HIS A 116 -12.45 -3.35 5.78
N ARG A 117 -11.74 -2.64 6.67
CA ARG A 117 -11.78 -2.89 8.13
C ARG A 117 -12.72 -1.95 8.87
N LEU A 118 -13.49 -1.13 8.16
CA LEU A 118 -14.55 -0.34 8.78
C LEU A 118 -15.60 -1.24 9.42
N SER A 119 -16.12 -0.83 10.57
CA SER A 119 -17.26 -1.51 11.18
C SER A 119 -18.55 -1.17 10.40
N PRO A 120 -19.55 -2.07 10.37
CA PRO A 120 -20.83 -1.79 9.71
C PRO A 120 -21.49 -0.49 10.15
N VAL A 121 -21.37 -0.12 11.42
CA VAL A 121 -21.93 1.12 11.97
C VAL A 121 -21.28 2.37 11.37
N VAL A 122 -19.97 2.30 11.12
CA VAL A 122 -19.23 3.40 10.47
C VAL A 122 -19.52 3.46 8.96
N GLU A 123 -19.67 2.30 8.31
CA GLU A 123 -20.08 2.25 6.90
C GLU A 123 -21.46 2.88 6.68
N GLU A 124 -22.44 2.62 7.56
CA GLU A 124 -23.79 3.19 7.47
C GLU A 124 -23.79 4.73 7.52
N VAL A 125 -22.89 5.33 8.29
CA VAL A 125 -22.71 6.79 8.33
C VAL A 125 -22.05 7.31 7.06
N LEU A 126 -21.17 6.51 6.45
CA LEU A 126 -20.45 6.91 5.26
C LEU A 126 -21.34 6.97 4.01
N TYR A 127 -22.37 6.14 3.92
CA TYR A 127 -23.24 6.08 2.75
C TYR A 127 -23.92 7.40 2.40
N PRO A 128 -24.70 8.05 3.30
CA PRO A 128 -25.31 9.33 2.98
C PRO A 128 -24.29 10.45 2.83
N ALA A 129 -23.14 10.35 3.49
CA ALA A 129 -22.06 11.31 3.31
C ALA A 129 -21.46 11.26 1.88
N MET A 130 -21.36 10.07 1.28
CA MET A 130 -20.87 9.90 -0.09
C MET A 130 -21.91 10.24 -1.17
N GLU A 131 -23.20 9.93 -0.93
CA GLU A 131 -24.24 10.10 -1.95
C GLU A 131 -24.79 11.51 -1.97
N ASP A 132 -25.11 12.04 -0.78
CA ASP A 132 -25.90 13.29 -0.64
C ASP A 132 -25.10 14.41 0.03
N TYR A 133 -23.84 14.18 0.43
CA TYR A 133 -23.07 15.08 1.28
C TYR A 133 -23.82 15.44 2.57
N GLN A 134 -24.45 14.46 3.18
CA GLN A 134 -25.21 14.61 4.40
C GLN A 134 -24.76 13.62 5.48
N LEU A 135 -24.83 14.06 6.71
CA LEU A 135 -24.52 13.25 7.87
C LEU A 135 -25.75 13.16 8.77
N ASP A 136 -26.20 11.94 9.04
CA ASP A 136 -27.29 11.69 9.99
C ASP A 136 -26.73 11.49 11.40
N ILE A 137 -26.98 12.43 12.30
CA ILE A 137 -26.54 12.39 13.69
C ILE A 137 -27.71 12.12 14.60
N MET A 138 -27.61 11.06 15.42
CA MET A 138 -28.60 10.81 16.48
C MET A 138 -28.24 11.63 17.73
N ILE A 139 -29.16 12.49 18.17
CA ILE A 139 -29.02 13.28 19.40
C ILE A 139 -30.01 12.77 20.44
N GLY A 140 -29.52 12.51 21.67
CA GLY A 140 -30.30 11.95 22.76
C GLY A 140 -30.26 10.43 22.83
N GLU A 141 -30.88 9.88 23.87
CA GLU A 141 -30.95 8.45 24.10
C GLU A 141 -32.41 7.97 24.25
N GLY A 142 -32.63 6.69 23.91
CA GLY A 142 -33.95 6.05 24.05
C GLY A 142 -35.04 6.63 23.14
N PRO A 143 -36.33 6.56 23.54
CA PRO A 143 -37.46 7.00 22.70
C PRO A 143 -37.51 8.49 22.35
N ALA A 144 -36.71 9.32 23.03
CA ALA A 144 -36.56 10.75 22.78
C ALA A 144 -35.43 11.11 21.83
N ALA A 145 -34.67 10.13 21.34
CA ALA A 145 -33.63 10.37 20.38
C ALA A 145 -34.18 10.96 19.07
N ARG A 146 -33.51 11.99 18.55
CA ARG A 146 -33.84 12.64 17.29
C ARG A 146 -32.69 12.54 16.31
N SER A 147 -33.00 12.25 15.06
CA SER A 147 -32.03 12.37 13.97
C SER A 147 -31.99 13.82 13.50
N ILE A 148 -30.78 14.35 13.39
CA ILE A 148 -30.51 15.66 12.77
C ILE A 148 -29.64 15.39 11.54
N LYS A 149 -30.06 15.91 10.39
CA LYS A 149 -29.27 15.93 9.17
C LYS A 149 -28.38 17.16 9.15
N LEU A 150 -27.10 16.94 8.96
CA LEU A 150 -26.09 17.97 8.81
C LEU A 150 -25.55 17.92 7.38
N ASP A 151 -25.63 19.05 6.67
CA ASP A 151 -25.05 19.17 5.35
C ASP A 151 -23.53 19.26 5.44
N LEU A 152 -22.84 18.50 4.60
CA LEU A 152 -21.37 18.51 4.46
C LEU A 152 -20.98 19.27 3.20
N PRO A 153 -19.81 19.93 3.17
CA PRO A 153 -19.28 20.45 1.92
C PRO A 153 -18.97 19.28 0.97
N PRO A 154 -19.10 19.46 -0.36
CA PRO A 154 -18.66 18.46 -1.32
C PRO A 154 -17.19 18.08 -1.05
N PHE A 155 -16.90 16.80 -0.96
CA PHE A 155 -15.56 16.26 -0.70
C PHE A 155 -15.30 15.03 -1.55
N THR A 156 -14.03 14.63 -1.65
CA THR A 156 -13.63 13.38 -2.28
C THR A 156 -13.24 12.36 -1.22
N LEU A 157 -13.91 11.21 -1.19
CA LEU A 157 -13.44 10.06 -0.42
C LEU A 157 -12.48 9.23 -1.27
N ILE A 158 -11.29 8.95 -0.76
CA ILE A 158 -10.36 7.98 -1.33
C ILE A 158 -10.24 6.81 -0.36
N GLY A 159 -10.81 5.67 -0.72
CA GLY A 159 -10.66 4.41 0.01
C GLY A 159 -9.47 3.60 -0.53
N ALA A 160 -8.62 3.09 0.36
CA ALA A 160 -7.55 2.18 -0.01
C ALA A 160 -7.72 0.82 0.67
N THR A 161 -7.43 -0.27 -0.07
CA THR A 161 -7.53 -1.62 0.48
C THR A 161 -6.56 -2.58 -0.21
N THR A 162 -6.08 -3.57 0.52
CA THR A 162 -5.40 -4.75 -0.04
C THR A 162 -6.41 -5.82 -0.49
N ARG A 163 -7.63 -5.80 0.05
CA ARG A 163 -8.66 -6.83 -0.10
C ARG A 163 -9.97 -6.24 -0.66
N ALA A 164 -10.00 -5.89 -1.95
CA ALA A 164 -11.20 -5.34 -2.59
C ALA A 164 -12.45 -6.25 -2.48
N GLY A 165 -12.23 -7.57 -2.45
CA GLY A 165 -13.30 -8.55 -2.27
C GLY A 165 -13.92 -8.60 -0.85
N SER A 166 -13.28 -7.96 0.14
CA SER A 166 -13.79 -7.87 1.52
C SER A 166 -14.65 -6.64 1.76
N LEU A 167 -14.75 -5.73 0.77
CA LEU A 167 -15.67 -4.60 0.85
C LEU A 167 -17.10 -5.07 0.64
N THR A 168 -18.01 -4.46 1.38
CA THR A 168 -19.46 -4.65 1.15
C THR A 168 -19.83 -4.11 -0.23
N SER A 169 -20.77 -4.76 -0.91
CA SER A 169 -21.25 -4.28 -2.21
C SER A 169 -21.80 -2.85 -2.13
N PRO A 170 -22.59 -2.48 -1.10
CA PRO A 170 -23.09 -1.11 -0.97
C PRO A 170 -21.98 -0.05 -0.89
N LEU A 171 -20.89 -0.33 -0.18
CA LEU A 171 -19.78 0.61 -0.08
C LEU A 171 -19.02 0.70 -1.42
N ARG A 172 -18.74 -0.45 -2.04
CA ARG A 172 -17.99 -0.49 -3.29
C ARG A 172 -18.69 0.22 -4.43
N ASP A 173 -20.03 0.07 -4.54
CA ASP A 173 -20.82 0.62 -5.63
C ASP A 173 -20.95 2.16 -5.58
N ARG A 174 -20.56 2.78 -4.46
CA ARG A 174 -20.52 4.25 -4.27
C ARG A 174 -19.23 4.89 -4.76
N PHE A 175 -18.23 4.11 -5.11
CA PHE A 175 -17.01 4.65 -5.71
C PHE A 175 -17.19 4.81 -7.23
N GLY A 176 -17.24 6.05 -7.71
CA GLY A 176 -17.33 6.37 -9.14
C GLY A 176 -16.06 6.04 -9.91
N ILE A 177 -14.91 6.06 -9.24
CA ILE A 177 -13.60 5.74 -9.82
C ILE A 177 -13.00 4.56 -9.06
N VAL A 178 -12.58 3.52 -9.80
CA VAL A 178 -11.95 2.33 -9.21
C VAL A 178 -10.60 2.08 -9.89
N GLN A 179 -9.52 2.10 -9.11
CA GLN A 179 -8.16 1.92 -9.61
C GLN A 179 -7.49 0.71 -8.95
N ARG A 180 -7.02 -0.21 -9.79
CA ARG A 180 -6.22 -1.34 -9.37
C ARG A 180 -4.74 -1.05 -9.59
N LEU A 181 -3.94 -1.11 -8.53
CA LEU A 181 -2.48 -1.04 -8.65
C LEU A 181 -1.91 -2.43 -8.83
N GLU A 182 -0.98 -2.55 -9.76
CA GLU A 182 -0.29 -3.79 -10.09
C GLU A 182 1.20 -3.70 -9.68
N PHE A 183 1.87 -4.85 -9.62
CA PHE A 183 3.31 -4.86 -9.40
C PHE A 183 4.04 -4.15 -10.53
N TYR A 184 5.05 -3.38 -10.17
CA TYR A 184 5.82 -2.57 -11.10
C TYR A 184 6.79 -3.42 -11.91
N GLN A 185 7.03 -3.02 -13.14
CA GLN A 185 8.09 -3.59 -13.95
C GLN A 185 9.46 -3.16 -13.41
N VAL A 186 10.47 -3.99 -13.63
CA VAL A 186 11.84 -3.71 -13.18
C VAL A 186 12.34 -2.35 -13.69
N LYS A 187 12.00 -1.99 -14.93
CA LYS A 187 12.38 -0.71 -15.54
C LYS A 187 11.78 0.49 -14.79
N ASP A 188 10.52 0.38 -14.38
CA ASP A 188 9.85 1.43 -13.62
C ASP A 188 10.46 1.57 -12.22
N LEU A 189 10.73 0.44 -11.56
CA LEU A 189 11.41 0.43 -10.27
C LEU A 189 12.82 0.98 -10.34
N GLN A 190 13.59 0.67 -11.40
CA GLN A 190 14.92 1.25 -11.63
C GLN A 190 14.84 2.78 -11.71
N HIS A 191 13.83 3.31 -12.40
CA HIS A 191 13.59 4.76 -12.47
C HIS A 191 13.24 5.35 -11.10
N ILE A 192 12.35 4.69 -10.35
CA ILE A 192 11.95 5.10 -8.99
C ILE A 192 13.17 5.11 -8.06
N VAL A 193 14.00 4.06 -8.09
CA VAL A 193 15.23 3.94 -7.29
C VAL A 193 16.21 5.04 -7.63
N GLY A 194 16.47 5.28 -8.93
CA GLY A 194 17.35 6.34 -9.40
C GLY A 194 16.88 7.73 -8.94
N ARG A 195 15.58 8.01 -9.07
CA ARG A 195 15.00 9.27 -8.57
C ARG A 195 15.12 9.39 -7.05
N SER A 196 14.84 8.32 -6.31
CA SER A 196 14.96 8.31 -4.86
C SER A 196 16.41 8.54 -4.42
N ALA A 197 17.38 7.93 -5.09
CA ALA A 197 18.80 8.15 -4.86
C ALA A 197 19.21 9.61 -5.12
N ALA A 198 18.76 10.19 -6.24
CA ALA A 198 19.02 11.59 -6.56
C ALA A 198 18.43 12.55 -5.52
N CYS A 199 17.17 12.31 -5.05
CA CYS A 199 16.57 13.10 -3.98
C CYS A 199 17.34 13.01 -2.64
N LEU A 200 18.02 11.89 -2.40
CA LEU A 200 18.82 11.66 -1.19
C LEU A 200 20.29 12.05 -1.37
N GLY A 201 20.70 12.53 -2.54
CA GLY A 201 22.09 12.89 -2.83
C GLY A 201 23.05 11.71 -2.85
N LEU A 202 22.56 10.51 -3.21
CA LEU A 202 23.35 9.26 -3.22
C LEU A 202 24.02 9.04 -4.58
N ASP A 203 25.27 8.56 -4.58
CA ASP A 203 26.02 8.18 -5.77
C ASP A 203 25.65 6.74 -6.19
N LEU A 204 24.60 6.62 -6.98
CA LEU A 204 24.05 5.34 -7.44
C LEU A 204 24.20 5.22 -8.96
N SER A 205 24.89 4.18 -9.40
CA SER A 205 24.99 3.88 -10.82
C SER A 205 23.69 3.29 -11.40
N ALA A 206 23.57 3.30 -12.73
CA ALA A 206 22.42 2.69 -13.41
C ALA A 206 22.35 1.16 -13.16
N GLU A 207 23.48 0.50 -13.06
CA GLU A 207 23.60 -0.92 -12.74
C GLU A 207 23.21 -1.21 -11.29
N GLY A 208 23.64 -0.34 -10.34
CA GLY A 208 23.24 -0.44 -8.95
C GLY A 208 21.73 -0.26 -8.79
N ALA A 209 21.15 0.73 -9.48
CA ALA A 209 19.69 0.93 -9.49
C ALA A 209 18.94 -0.27 -10.09
N LEU A 210 19.47 -0.88 -11.15
CA LEU A 210 18.90 -2.07 -11.78
C LEU A 210 18.94 -3.26 -10.83
N GLU A 211 20.03 -3.47 -10.10
CA GLU A 211 20.17 -4.57 -9.16
C GLU A 211 19.19 -4.46 -7.99
N VAL A 212 19.03 -3.25 -7.42
CA VAL A 212 18.02 -2.98 -6.40
C VAL A 212 16.60 -3.21 -6.95
N ALA A 213 16.32 -2.72 -8.16
CA ALA A 213 15.01 -2.84 -8.79
C ALA A 213 14.59 -4.29 -9.05
N ARG A 214 15.52 -5.13 -9.52
CA ARG A 214 15.27 -6.57 -9.76
C ARG A 214 14.85 -7.30 -8.49
N ARG A 215 15.53 -7.02 -7.37
CA ARG A 215 15.28 -7.68 -6.09
C ARG A 215 14.14 -7.03 -5.26
N ALA A 216 13.47 -6.00 -5.81
CA ALA A 216 12.42 -5.26 -5.10
C ALA A 216 11.01 -5.86 -5.22
N ARG A 217 10.84 -7.03 -5.82
CA ARG A 217 9.56 -7.75 -5.89
C ARG A 217 8.42 -6.91 -6.48
N GLY A 218 8.68 -6.12 -7.50
CA GLY A 218 7.66 -5.28 -8.12
C GLY A 218 7.11 -4.16 -7.22
N THR A 219 7.76 -3.85 -6.08
CA THR A 219 7.19 -3.01 -5.03
C THR A 219 8.06 -1.78 -4.73
N PRO A 220 7.59 -0.56 -4.96
CA PRO A 220 8.35 0.68 -4.67
C PRO A 220 8.79 0.81 -3.21
N ARG A 221 7.96 0.41 -2.25
CA ARG A 221 8.31 0.42 -0.82
C ARG A 221 9.51 -0.47 -0.53
N ILE A 222 9.54 -1.69 -1.11
CA ILE A 222 10.67 -2.60 -0.96
C ILE A 222 11.90 -2.01 -1.66
N ALA A 223 11.77 -1.49 -2.87
CA ALA A 223 12.86 -0.88 -3.62
C ALA A 223 13.55 0.24 -2.80
N ASN A 224 12.78 1.15 -2.22
CA ASN A 224 13.32 2.23 -1.38
C ASN A 224 13.94 1.71 -0.09
N ARG A 225 13.37 0.66 0.54
CA ARG A 225 13.97 0.00 1.71
C ARG A 225 15.32 -0.64 1.35
N LEU A 226 15.39 -1.36 0.23
CA LEU A 226 16.63 -1.97 -0.24
C LEU A 226 17.68 -0.92 -0.60
N LEU A 227 17.30 0.17 -1.27
CA LEU A 227 18.19 1.29 -1.58
C LEU A 227 18.88 1.83 -0.33
N ARG A 228 18.13 2.04 0.78
CA ARG A 228 18.71 2.49 2.05
C ARG A 228 19.71 1.48 2.63
N ARG A 229 19.41 0.20 2.56
CA ARG A 229 20.35 -0.85 3.04
C ARG A 229 21.62 -0.94 2.17
N VAL A 230 21.48 -0.76 0.85
CA VAL A 230 22.63 -0.68 -0.06
C VAL A 230 23.47 0.56 0.27
N ARG A 231 22.83 1.72 0.55
CA ARG A 231 23.53 2.92 1.02
C ARG A 231 24.34 2.63 2.28
N ASP A 232 23.71 2.08 3.33
CA ASP A 232 24.37 1.79 4.60
C ASP A 232 25.60 0.87 4.41
N PHE A 233 25.49 -0.11 3.50
CA PHE A 233 26.61 -0.99 3.13
C PHE A 233 27.70 -0.22 2.38
N ALA A 234 27.32 0.61 1.40
CA ALA A 234 28.26 1.37 0.58
C ALA A 234 29.06 2.39 1.41
N GLU A 235 28.40 3.08 2.34
CA GLU A 235 29.06 4.03 3.26
C GLU A 235 30.16 3.35 4.10
N VAL A 236 29.94 2.09 4.52
CA VAL A 236 30.88 1.37 5.39
C VAL A 236 31.96 0.60 4.59
N ARG A 237 31.64 0.11 3.38
CA ARG A 237 32.46 -0.86 2.64
C ARG A 237 32.94 -0.40 1.27
N ALA A 238 32.39 0.70 0.73
CA ALA A 238 32.62 1.13 -0.64
C ALA A 238 32.69 2.67 -0.80
N GLU A 239 33.11 3.39 0.22
CA GLU A 239 33.30 4.86 0.19
C GLU A 239 32.07 5.65 -0.33
N GLY A 240 30.87 5.08 -0.14
CA GLY A 240 29.60 5.68 -0.56
C GLY A 240 29.19 5.41 -2.00
N VAL A 241 30.02 4.76 -2.82
CA VAL A 241 29.72 4.43 -4.23
C VAL A 241 28.82 3.18 -4.29
N MET A 242 27.68 3.30 -4.99
CA MET A 242 26.70 2.22 -5.13
C MET A 242 26.60 1.75 -6.59
N ASP A 243 27.57 1.00 -7.05
CA ASP A 243 27.53 0.31 -8.33
C ASP A 243 26.79 -1.04 -8.27
N GLY A 244 26.73 -1.76 -9.39
CA GLY A 244 26.02 -3.05 -9.46
C GLY A 244 26.64 -4.12 -8.57
N GLU A 245 27.97 -4.13 -8.42
CA GLU A 245 28.69 -5.12 -7.61
C GLU A 245 28.46 -4.86 -6.09
N VAL A 246 28.54 -3.60 -5.67
CA VAL A 246 28.29 -3.17 -4.30
C VAL A 246 26.83 -3.45 -3.93
N ALA A 247 25.90 -3.12 -4.82
CA ALA A 247 24.48 -3.41 -4.61
C ALA A 247 24.21 -4.90 -4.46
N ALA A 248 24.78 -5.74 -5.33
CA ALA A 248 24.64 -7.19 -5.25
C ALA A 248 25.18 -7.74 -3.92
N LYS A 249 26.40 -7.35 -3.52
CA LYS A 249 27.02 -7.78 -2.25
C LYS A 249 26.19 -7.36 -1.03
N ALA A 250 25.66 -6.14 -1.04
CA ALA A 250 24.80 -5.65 0.03
C ALA A 250 23.51 -6.47 0.14
N LEU A 251 22.87 -6.76 -0.98
CA LEU A 251 21.61 -7.52 -1.02
C LEU A 251 21.83 -9.00 -0.67
N ASP A 252 22.93 -9.59 -1.07
CA ASP A 252 23.33 -10.96 -0.68
C ASP A 252 23.57 -11.06 0.84
N MET A 253 24.21 -10.04 1.43
CA MET A 253 24.38 -9.95 2.90
C MET A 253 23.03 -9.91 3.63
N LEU A 254 22.02 -9.30 3.03
CA LEU A 254 20.64 -9.24 3.55
C LEU A 254 19.84 -10.53 3.28
N ASN A 255 20.45 -11.53 2.66
CA ASN A 255 19.78 -12.76 2.23
C ASN A 255 18.59 -12.53 1.29
N VAL A 256 18.64 -11.49 0.47
CA VAL A 256 17.71 -11.25 -0.62
C VAL A 256 18.31 -11.84 -1.89
N ASP A 257 17.70 -12.84 -2.48
CA ASP A 257 18.24 -13.51 -3.66
C ASP A 257 17.97 -12.74 -4.97
N HIS A 258 18.38 -13.30 -6.10
CA HIS A 258 18.26 -12.68 -7.41
C HIS A 258 16.81 -12.51 -7.91
N GLU A 259 15.84 -13.26 -7.37
CA GLU A 259 14.41 -13.10 -7.61
C GLU A 259 13.77 -12.14 -6.60
N GLY A 260 14.54 -11.64 -5.64
CA GLY A 260 14.08 -10.76 -4.58
C GLY A 260 13.44 -11.49 -3.41
N PHE A 261 13.62 -12.82 -3.32
CA PHE A 261 13.08 -13.57 -2.19
C PHE A 261 13.92 -13.38 -0.95
N ASP A 262 13.25 -13.02 0.12
CA ASP A 262 13.82 -12.96 1.45
C ASP A 262 13.74 -14.32 2.17
N TYR A 263 14.15 -14.35 3.42
CA TYR A 263 14.10 -15.55 4.25
C TYR A 263 12.69 -16.16 4.31
N MET A 264 11.64 -15.33 4.44
CA MET A 264 10.27 -15.82 4.63
C MET A 264 9.68 -16.38 3.33
N ASP A 265 9.96 -15.77 2.18
CA ASP A 265 9.54 -16.30 0.88
C ASP A 265 10.14 -17.68 0.63
N ARG A 266 11.45 -17.81 0.85
CA ARG A 266 12.14 -19.10 0.69
C ARG A 266 11.64 -20.14 1.68
N LYS A 267 11.42 -19.75 2.94
CA LYS A 267 10.85 -20.63 3.98
C LYS A 267 9.47 -21.15 3.59
N LEU A 268 8.61 -20.27 3.02
CA LEU A 268 7.27 -20.65 2.54
C LEU A 268 7.37 -21.65 1.39
N LEU A 269 8.16 -21.33 0.36
CA LEU A 269 8.33 -22.20 -0.80
C LEU A 269 8.93 -23.57 -0.44
N LEU A 270 10.00 -23.59 0.38
CA LEU A 270 10.62 -24.83 0.85
C LEU A 270 9.67 -25.61 1.76
N ALA A 271 8.84 -24.97 2.58
CA ALA A 271 7.84 -25.69 3.36
C ALA A 271 6.86 -26.43 2.46
N ILE A 272 6.38 -25.81 1.37
CA ILE A 272 5.50 -26.49 0.41
C ILE A 272 6.23 -27.64 -0.27
N ILE A 273 7.47 -27.44 -0.70
CA ILE A 273 8.25 -28.45 -1.43
C ILE A 273 8.63 -29.62 -0.54
N ASP A 274 9.28 -29.37 0.60
CA ASP A 274 9.93 -30.39 1.42
C ASP A 274 8.95 -31.02 2.43
N LYS A 275 8.16 -30.19 3.14
CA LYS A 275 7.27 -30.69 4.20
C LYS A 275 5.94 -31.23 3.66
N PHE A 276 5.46 -30.69 2.55
CA PHE A 276 4.17 -31.04 1.97
C PHE A 276 4.27 -31.64 0.56
N THR A 277 5.44 -32.12 0.18
CA THR A 277 5.70 -32.84 -1.10
C THR A 277 5.19 -32.08 -2.34
N GLY A 278 5.39 -30.74 -2.33
CA GLY A 278 4.94 -29.84 -3.40
C GLY A 278 3.47 -29.41 -3.31
N GLY A 279 2.71 -29.91 -2.34
CA GLY A 279 1.29 -29.58 -2.15
C GLY A 279 0.34 -30.57 -2.81
N PRO A 280 -1.01 -30.32 -2.76
CA PRO A 280 -1.64 -29.11 -2.23
C PRO A 280 -1.69 -29.05 -0.69
N VAL A 281 -1.41 -27.89 -0.13
CA VAL A 281 -1.43 -27.65 1.32
C VAL A 281 -2.32 -26.47 1.69
N GLY A 282 -3.11 -26.64 2.76
CA GLY A 282 -3.98 -25.58 3.28
C GLY A 282 -3.20 -24.47 3.96
N LEU A 283 -3.77 -23.27 3.98
CA LEU A 283 -3.14 -22.08 4.54
C LEU A 283 -2.80 -22.22 6.03
N ASP A 284 -3.68 -22.84 6.82
CA ASP A 284 -3.45 -23.04 8.26
C ASP A 284 -2.23 -23.92 8.53
N ASN A 285 -2.05 -24.97 7.73
CA ASN A 285 -0.89 -25.87 7.84
C ASN A 285 0.40 -25.14 7.44
N LEU A 286 0.34 -24.27 6.42
CA LEU A 286 1.48 -23.44 6.04
C LEU A 286 1.84 -22.44 7.12
N ALA A 287 0.85 -21.72 7.65
CA ALA A 287 1.02 -20.76 8.73
C ALA A 287 1.72 -21.40 9.94
N ALA A 288 1.21 -22.56 10.39
CA ALA A 288 1.82 -23.33 11.46
C ALA A 288 3.24 -23.82 11.11
N ALA A 289 3.47 -24.27 9.86
CA ALA A 289 4.75 -24.83 9.44
C ALA A 289 5.88 -23.81 9.37
N ILE A 290 5.55 -22.55 9.03
CA ILE A 290 6.53 -21.46 8.92
C ILE A 290 6.52 -20.50 10.11
N GLY A 291 5.54 -20.62 11.03
CA GLY A 291 5.43 -19.78 12.22
C GLY A 291 5.01 -18.34 11.88
N GLU A 292 4.06 -18.20 10.94
CA GLU A 292 3.52 -16.91 10.49
C GLU A 292 1.99 -16.90 10.58
N GLU A 293 1.42 -15.69 10.60
CA GLU A 293 -0.03 -15.50 10.53
C GLU A 293 -0.55 -15.75 9.11
N ARG A 294 -1.78 -16.27 9.01
CA ARG A 294 -2.44 -16.51 7.73
C ARG A 294 -2.52 -15.26 6.87
N GLU A 295 -2.86 -14.13 7.49
CA GLU A 295 -2.99 -12.84 6.80
C GLU A 295 -1.68 -12.38 6.19
N THR A 296 -0.55 -12.57 6.89
CA THR A 296 0.79 -12.28 6.35
C THR A 296 1.08 -13.11 5.11
N ILE A 297 0.73 -14.40 5.13
CA ILE A 297 0.94 -15.26 3.96
C ILE A 297 0.06 -14.78 2.79
N GLU A 298 -1.24 -14.56 3.02
CA GLU A 298 -2.19 -14.19 1.95
C GLU A 298 -1.96 -12.81 1.37
N ASP A 299 -1.62 -11.84 2.20
CA ASP A 299 -1.57 -10.43 1.77
C ASP A 299 -0.17 -9.97 1.36
N VAL A 300 0.88 -10.60 1.92
CA VAL A 300 2.26 -10.13 1.73
C VAL A 300 3.11 -11.09 0.92
N LEU A 301 3.10 -12.39 1.25
CA LEU A 301 4.00 -13.38 0.62
C LEU A 301 3.41 -13.93 -0.69
N GLU A 302 2.21 -14.48 -0.65
CA GLU A 302 1.59 -15.16 -1.79
C GLU A 302 1.38 -14.30 -3.04
N PRO A 303 0.92 -13.03 -2.96
CA PRO A 303 0.55 -12.28 -4.16
C PRO A 303 1.68 -12.18 -5.20
N TYR A 304 2.89 -11.90 -4.75
CA TYR A 304 4.05 -11.84 -5.62
C TYR A 304 4.45 -13.23 -6.14
N LEU A 305 4.51 -14.22 -5.26
CA LEU A 305 4.90 -15.60 -5.61
C LEU A 305 3.92 -16.24 -6.60
N ILE A 306 2.63 -15.93 -6.48
CA ILE A 306 1.60 -16.40 -7.43
C ILE A 306 1.78 -15.71 -8.78
N GLN A 307 1.95 -14.39 -8.80
CA GLN A 307 2.10 -13.65 -10.06
C GLN A 307 3.37 -14.03 -10.81
N GLN A 308 4.47 -14.29 -10.09
CA GLN A 308 5.71 -14.79 -10.70
C GLN A 308 5.66 -16.29 -11.02
N GLY A 309 4.58 -16.97 -10.72
CA GLY A 309 4.37 -18.36 -11.08
C GLY A 309 5.14 -19.36 -10.22
N PHE A 310 5.55 -19.01 -9.00
CA PHE A 310 6.20 -19.93 -8.05
C PHE A 310 5.20 -20.77 -7.26
N ILE A 311 4.04 -20.19 -6.95
CA ILE A 311 2.94 -20.85 -6.25
C ILE A 311 1.69 -20.83 -7.13
N GLN A 312 0.90 -21.89 -7.05
CA GLN A 312 -0.42 -21.98 -7.64
C GLN A 312 -1.47 -22.19 -6.55
N ARG A 313 -2.54 -21.40 -6.55
CA ARG A 313 -3.69 -21.53 -5.65
C ARG A 313 -4.73 -22.45 -6.29
N THR A 314 -5.13 -23.50 -5.56
CA THR A 314 -6.15 -24.46 -5.98
C THR A 314 -7.25 -24.55 -4.92
N PRO A 315 -8.42 -25.14 -5.22
CA PRO A 315 -9.46 -25.39 -4.21
C PRO A 315 -9.00 -26.25 -3.01
N ARG A 316 -7.95 -27.07 -3.20
CA ARG A 316 -7.37 -27.92 -2.16
C ARG A 316 -6.27 -27.25 -1.36
N GLY A 317 -5.76 -26.11 -1.81
CA GLY A 317 -4.64 -25.40 -1.17
C GLY A 317 -3.59 -24.91 -2.16
N ARG A 318 -2.39 -24.68 -1.66
CA ARG A 318 -1.24 -24.13 -2.37
C ARG A 318 -0.35 -25.23 -2.90
N ILE A 319 0.15 -25.06 -4.13
CA ILE A 319 1.04 -26.00 -4.81
C ILE A 319 2.27 -25.23 -5.27
N ALA A 320 3.46 -25.78 -5.02
CA ALA A 320 4.70 -25.28 -5.62
C ALA A 320 4.76 -25.68 -7.10
N THR A 321 5.06 -24.73 -7.96
CA THR A 321 5.18 -24.97 -9.40
C THR A 321 6.57 -25.51 -9.76
N GLN A 322 6.74 -25.97 -11.00
CA GLN A 322 8.05 -26.37 -11.49
C GLN A 322 9.09 -25.21 -11.43
N HIS A 323 8.63 -23.95 -11.51
CA HIS A 323 9.48 -22.79 -11.38
C HIS A 323 10.10 -22.69 -10.00
N ALA A 324 9.32 -22.95 -8.93
CA ALA A 324 9.82 -23.00 -7.57
C ALA A 324 10.89 -24.09 -7.37
N TYR A 325 10.67 -25.29 -7.90
CA TYR A 325 11.66 -26.37 -7.83
C TYR A 325 12.98 -26.01 -8.54
N LYS A 326 12.88 -25.42 -9.74
CA LYS A 326 14.07 -24.98 -10.50
C LYS A 326 14.86 -23.91 -9.76
N HIS A 327 14.17 -22.97 -9.11
CA HIS A 327 14.80 -21.90 -8.35
C HIS A 327 15.71 -22.43 -7.23
N PHE A 328 15.28 -23.50 -6.55
CA PHE A 328 16.09 -24.15 -5.52
C PHE A 328 17.00 -25.27 -6.02
N GLY A 329 17.04 -25.52 -7.33
CA GLY A 329 17.83 -26.61 -7.90
C GLY A 329 17.35 -28.02 -7.49
N ILE A 330 16.07 -28.13 -7.09
CA ILE A 330 15.46 -29.38 -6.64
C ILE A 330 14.79 -30.05 -7.85
N THR A 331 15.08 -31.36 -8.05
CA THR A 331 14.39 -32.16 -9.05
C THR A 331 13.03 -32.60 -8.47
N ARG A 332 11.97 -32.37 -9.23
CA ARG A 332 10.65 -32.88 -8.84
C ARG A 332 10.60 -34.35 -9.28
N ASP A 333 10.60 -35.27 -8.34
CA ASP A 333 10.24 -36.67 -8.63
C ASP A 333 8.78 -36.70 -9.06
N VAL A 334 8.53 -37.15 -10.30
CA VAL A 334 7.21 -37.20 -10.94
C VAL A 334 6.40 -38.37 -10.40
#